data_f46ff36aa7d09625fac20073f706cfd0
#
_entry.id   f46ff36aa7d09625fac20073f706cfd0
#
_cell.length_a   1.000
_cell.length_b   1.000
_cell.length_c   1.000
_cell.angle_alpha   90.00
_cell.angle_beta   90.00
_cell.angle_gamma   90.00
#
_symmetry.space_group_name_H-M   'P 1'
#
loop_
_entity.id
_entity.type
_entity.pdbx_description
1 polymer ?
#
loop_
_entity_poly.entity_id
_entity_poly.type
_entity_poly.pdbx_seq_one_letter_code
_entity_poly.pdbx_strand_id
1 'polypeptide(L)'
;IPIDEYPKLKAAIDAGYDIAIGSKARDGSLEPPANNPWLRQVLRAIFNFLTQRLFINGIIDTQCGFKLFSARASEELFPHLNCKGYLFDLELLTMADKRGFKIKEVPVPWQHMAGGAFNPMRHAWRMAWDLAMLYLKRLRS
;
A
#
# COMPACT_ATOMS: atom_id res chain seq x y z
N ILE A 1 -2.75 -5.98 12.85
CA ILE A 1 -2.70 -4.61 13.42
C ILE A 1 -3.89 -4.50 14.36
N PRO A 2 -3.68 -4.13 15.65
CA PRO A 2 -4.77 -3.91 16.59
C PRO A 2 -5.65 -2.73 16.16
N ILE A 3 -6.95 -2.80 16.42
CA ILE A 3 -7.89 -1.70 16.14
C ILE A 3 -7.58 -0.47 17.00
N ASP A 4 -6.90 -0.66 18.11
CA ASP A 4 -6.46 0.41 19.01
C ASP A 4 -5.52 1.42 18.34
N GLU A 5 -4.95 1.08 17.19
CA GLU A 5 -4.15 1.98 16.36
C GLU A 5 -4.99 2.96 15.51
N TYR A 6 -6.32 2.76 15.43
CA TYR A 6 -7.24 3.64 14.70
C TYR A 6 -7.11 5.12 15.09
N PRO A 7 -7.00 5.50 16.38
CA PRO A 7 -6.87 6.91 16.75
C PRO A 7 -5.68 7.61 16.10
N LYS A 8 -4.58 6.90 15.81
CA LYS A 8 -3.41 7.48 15.16
C LYS A 8 -3.69 7.84 13.70
N LEU A 9 -4.42 6.98 12.98
CA LEU A 9 -4.84 7.25 11.61
C LEU A 9 -5.88 8.38 11.57
N LYS A 10 -6.82 8.35 12.53
CA LYS A 10 -7.83 9.41 12.69
C LYS A 10 -7.19 10.77 12.93
N ALA A 11 -6.17 10.84 13.78
CA ALA A 11 -5.44 12.08 14.03
C ALA A 11 -4.77 12.65 12.76
N ALA A 12 -4.29 11.78 11.87
CA ALA A 12 -3.76 12.23 10.57
C ALA A 12 -4.86 12.84 9.68
N ILE A 13 -6.05 12.23 9.63
CA ILE A 13 -7.20 12.79 8.89
C ILE A 13 -7.63 14.14 9.52
N ASP A 14 -7.69 14.21 10.84
CA ASP A 14 -8.05 15.45 11.56
C ASP A 14 -7.01 16.57 11.37
N ALA A 15 -5.76 16.20 11.11
CA ALA A 15 -4.68 17.12 10.76
C ALA A 15 -4.72 17.60 9.29
N GLY A 16 -5.73 17.19 8.51
CA GLY A 16 -5.97 17.64 7.14
C GLY A 16 -5.33 16.77 6.05
N TYR A 17 -4.97 15.51 6.38
CA TYR A 17 -4.63 14.51 5.36
C TYR A 17 -5.92 13.86 4.85
N ASP A 18 -5.91 13.48 3.58
CA ASP A 18 -7.06 12.84 2.95
C ASP A 18 -7.05 11.31 3.11
N ILE A 19 -5.84 10.74 3.23
CA ILE A 19 -5.63 9.31 3.40
C ILE A 19 -4.55 9.08 4.46
N ALA A 20 -4.83 8.20 5.41
CA ALA A 20 -3.87 7.71 6.39
C ALA A 20 -3.64 6.21 6.19
N ILE A 21 -2.38 5.80 6.10
CA ILE A 21 -1.97 4.41 5.89
C ILE A 21 -1.20 3.95 7.10
N GLY A 22 -1.64 2.86 7.74
CA GLY A 22 -0.82 2.19 8.74
C GLY A 22 0.40 1.56 8.06
N SER A 23 1.59 1.89 8.51
CA SER A 23 2.83 1.39 7.93
C SER A 23 3.62 0.55 8.93
N LYS A 24 4.14 -0.58 8.45
CA LYS A 24 5.09 -1.42 9.18
C LYS A 24 6.52 -0.91 9.05
N ALA A 25 6.71 0.16 8.29
CA ALA A 25 8.01 0.76 8.10
C ALA A 25 8.45 1.46 9.40
N ARG A 26 9.64 1.12 9.88
CA ARG A 26 10.36 1.88 10.89
C ARG A 26 11.56 2.54 10.24
N ASP A 27 11.85 3.76 10.60
CA ASP A 27 13.01 4.52 10.12
C ASP A 27 13.19 4.53 8.59
N GLY A 28 12.07 4.52 7.85
CA GLY A 28 12.08 4.57 6.39
C GLY A 28 12.31 3.23 5.70
N SER A 29 12.35 2.11 6.43
CA SER A 29 12.50 0.76 5.89
C SER A 29 11.46 -0.20 6.44
N LEU A 30 11.03 -1.16 5.61
CA LEU A 30 10.18 -2.27 6.06
C LEU A 30 11.07 -3.33 6.73
N GLU A 31 10.83 -3.62 8.01
CA GLU A 31 11.52 -4.71 8.68
C GLU A 31 11.21 -6.07 8.03
N PRO A 32 12.22 -6.87 7.66
CA PRO A 32 11.97 -8.22 7.17
C PRO A 32 11.48 -9.11 8.31
N PRO A 33 10.47 -9.97 8.09
CA PRO A 33 10.07 -10.95 9.08
C PRO A 33 11.22 -11.94 9.35
N ALA A 34 11.41 -12.30 10.62
CA ALA A 34 12.55 -13.06 11.15
C ALA A 34 12.82 -14.43 10.46
N ASN A 35 11.86 -15.02 9.77
CA ASN A 35 11.95 -16.32 9.12
C ASN A 35 11.61 -16.25 7.62
N ASN A 36 12.09 -15.23 6.91
CA ASN A 36 11.73 -15.09 5.50
C ASN A 36 12.85 -15.60 4.59
N PRO A 37 12.58 -16.53 3.65
CA PRO A 37 13.54 -16.93 2.64
C PRO A 37 14.08 -15.70 1.89
N TRP A 38 15.38 -15.66 1.64
CA TRP A 38 16.05 -14.55 0.94
C TRP A 38 15.33 -14.13 -0.36
N LEU A 39 14.78 -15.10 -1.08
CA LEU A 39 14.02 -14.86 -2.32
C LEU A 39 12.78 -13.98 -2.10
N ARG A 40 12.07 -14.17 -0.98
CA ARG A 40 10.92 -13.30 -0.63
C ARG A 40 11.36 -11.87 -0.34
N GLN A 41 12.51 -11.71 0.28
CA GLN A 41 13.07 -10.38 0.57
C GLN A 41 13.44 -9.65 -0.72
N VAL A 42 14.07 -10.35 -1.66
CA VAL A 42 14.43 -9.81 -2.98
C VAL A 42 13.18 -9.42 -3.77
N LEU A 43 12.19 -10.32 -3.86
CA LEU A 43 10.93 -10.03 -4.57
C LEU A 43 10.19 -8.82 -3.96
N ARG A 44 10.19 -8.72 -2.63
CA ARG A 44 9.60 -7.58 -1.93
C ARG A 44 10.36 -6.28 -2.23
N ALA A 45 11.68 -6.32 -2.20
CA ALA A 45 12.53 -5.16 -2.52
C ALA A 45 12.31 -4.69 -3.96
N ILE A 46 12.27 -5.62 -4.91
CA ILE A 46 11.96 -5.33 -6.33
C ILE A 46 10.55 -4.71 -6.45
N PHE A 47 9.56 -5.31 -5.82
CA PHE A 47 8.18 -4.80 -5.86
C PHE A 47 8.10 -3.38 -5.29
N ASN A 48 8.69 -3.14 -4.12
CA ASN A 48 8.72 -1.80 -3.52
C ASN A 48 9.47 -0.79 -4.38
N PHE A 49 10.62 -1.17 -4.94
CA PHE A 49 11.37 -0.31 -5.86
C PHE A 49 10.53 0.07 -7.09
N LEU A 50 9.88 -0.91 -7.71
CA LEU A 50 9.03 -0.68 -8.89
C LEU A 50 7.81 0.18 -8.55
N THR A 51 7.16 -0.08 -7.42
CA THR A 51 5.98 0.71 -7.01
C THR A 51 6.34 2.16 -6.71
N GLN A 52 7.45 2.40 -6.02
CA GLN A 52 7.90 3.76 -5.74
C GLN A 52 8.37 4.48 -7.00
N ARG A 53 9.11 3.79 -7.87
CA ARG A 53 9.65 4.40 -9.10
C ARG A 53 8.57 4.67 -10.14
N LEU A 54 7.58 3.79 -10.26
CA LEU A 54 6.60 3.82 -11.36
C LEU A 54 5.25 4.39 -10.96
N PHE A 55 4.86 4.35 -9.69
CA PHE A 55 3.50 4.68 -9.28
C PHE A 55 3.41 5.80 -8.25
N ILE A 56 4.09 5.68 -7.12
CA ILE A 56 3.94 6.64 -6.02
C ILE A 56 5.24 6.79 -5.23
N ASN A 57 5.72 8.02 -5.12
CA ASN A 57 6.91 8.35 -4.33
C ASN A 57 6.55 8.63 -2.86
N GLY A 58 7.45 8.22 -1.96
CA GLY A 58 7.36 8.60 -0.54
C GLY A 58 6.43 7.73 0.31
N ILE A 59 5.78 6.68 -0.27
CA ILE A 59 4.98 5.71 0.47
C ILE A 59 5.66 4.36 0.40
N ILE A 60 6.07 3.84 1.56
CA ILE A 60 6.87 2.62 1.65
C ILE A 60 5.99 1.38 1.74
N ASP A 61 4.92 1.42 2.55
CA ASP A 61 4.01 0.29 2.76
C ASP A 61 2.67 0.49 2.04
N THR A 62 2.67 0.45 0.70
CA THR A 62 1.46 0.61 -0.11
C THR A 62 0.44 -0.51 0.09
N GLN A 63 0.88 -1.69 0.54
CA GLN A 63 0.08 -2.90 0.67
C GLN A 63 -0.47 -3.14 2.09
N CYS A 64 -0.24 -2.23 3.02
CA CYS A 64 -0.83 -2.33 4.34
C CYS A 64 -2.35 -2.21 4.26
N GLY A 65 -3.08 -3.23 4.73
CA GLY A 65 -4.55 -3.25 4.69
C GLY A 65 -5.23 -2.30 5.69
N PHE A 66 -4.46 -1.66 6.56
CA PHE A 66 -4.99 -0.72 7.55
C PHE A 66 -4.90 0.71 7.02
N LYS A 67 -5.96 1.15 6.37
CA LYS A 67 -6.06 2.47 5.74
C LYS A 67 -7.33 3.19 6.18
N LEU A 68 -7.25 4.49 6.35
CA LEU A 68 -8.36 5.37 6.63
C LEU A 68 -8.43 6.45 5.56
N PHE A 69 -9.62 6.65 5.02
CA PHE A 69 -9.90 7.65 3.99
C PHE A 69 -10.83 8.71 4.56
N SER A 70 -10.63 9.96 4.21
CA SER A 70 -11.62 11.01 4.42
C SER A 70 -12.88 10.73 3.57
N ALA A 71 -14.02 11.30 3.95
CA ALA A 71 -15.25 11.16 3.16
C ALA A 71 -15.02 11.60 1.71
N ARG A 72 -14.41 12.76 1.51
CA ARG A 72 -14.03 13.29 0.20
C ARG A 72 -13.20 12.31 -0.60
N ALA A 73 -12.12 11.76 -0.03
CA ALA A 73 -11.26 10.82 -0.73
C ALA A 73 -12.01 9.54 -1.10
N SER A 74 -12.88 9.04 -0.22
CA SER A 74 -13.70 7.86 -0.49
C SER A 74 -14.65 8.09 -1.66
N GLU A 75 -15.39 9.17 -1.66
CA GLU A 75 -16.39 9.51 -2.69
C GLU A 75 -15.74 9.73 -4.06
N GLU A 76 -14.55 10.34 -4.10
CA GLU A 76 -13.87 10.66 -5.35
C GLU A 76 -13.02 9.50 -5.91
N LEU A 77 -12.56 8.57 -5.10
CA LEU A 77 -11.61 7.54 -5.55
C LEU A 77 -12.28 6.18 -5.81
N PHE A 78 -13.12 5.71 -4.88
CA PHE A 78 -13.67 4.34 -4.98
C PHE A 78 -14.54 4.08 -6.22
N PRO A 79 -15.37 5.03 -6.72
CA PRO A 79 -16.15 4.81 -7.94
C PRO A 79 -15.31 4.58 -9.19
N HIS A 80 -14.05 5.00 -9.17
CA HIS A 80 -13.13 4.88 -10.31
C HIS A 80 -12.17 3.69 -10.21
N LEU A 81 -12.29 2.89 -9.14
CA LEU A 81 -11.47 1.70 -8.94
C LEU A 81 -11.84 0.59 -9.92
N ASN A 82 -10.87 0.11 -10.69
CA ASN A 82 -11.09 -0.95 -11.68
C ASN A 82 -10.39 -2.25 -11.33
N CYS A 83 -9.31 -2.19 -10.54
CA CYS A 83 -8.57 -3.38 -10.12
C CYS A 83 -9.34 -4.16 -9.05
N LYS A 84 -9.63 -5.43 -9.34
CA LYS A 84 -10.29 -6.36 -8.39
C LYS A 84 -9.30 -7.30 -7.70
N GLY A 85 -8.01 -7.17 -7.99
CA GLY A 85 -6.95 -8.02 -7.48
C GLY A 85 -6.16 -7.41 -6.33
N TYR A 86 -5.00 -7.99 -6.03
CA TYR A 86 -4.12 -7.56 -4.94
C TYR A 86 -3.55 -6.13 -5.08
N LEU A 87 -3.63 -5.54 -6.27
CA LEU A 87 -3.09 -4.21 -6.55
C LEU A 87 -4.14 -3.09 -6.48
N PHE A 88 -5.34 -3.35 -5.98
CA PHE A 88 -6.37 -2.31 -5.82
C PHE A 88 -5.88 -1.16 -4.93
N ASP A 89 -5.13 -1.49 -3.89
CA ASP A 89 -4.51 -0.50 -3.00
C ASP A 89 -3.55 0.42 -3.76
N LEU A 90 -2.72 -0.15 -4.64
CA LEU A 90 -1.78 0.63 -5.43
C LEU A 90 -2.49 1.51 -6.46
N GLU A 91 -3.54 1.01 -7.13
CA GLU A 91 -4.37 1.80 -8.05
C GLU A 91 -4.99 2.99 -7.31
N LEU A 92 -5.56 2.75 -6.13
CA LEU A 92 -6.21 3.76 -5.30
C LEU A 92 -5.23 4.87 -4.89
N LEU A 93 -4.07 4.48 -4.37
CA LEU A 93 -3.03 5.42 -3.94
C LEU A 93 -2.43 6.20 -5.12
N THR A 94 -2.26 5.54 -6.27
CA THR A 94 -1.79 6.20 -7.49
C THR A 94 -2.79 7.24 -8.01
N MET A 95 -4.08 6.93 -7.97
CA MET A 95 -5.13 7.89 -8.32
C MET A 95 -5.18 9.05 -7.34
N ALA A 96 -5.03 8.76 -6.05
CA ALA A 96 -5.00 9.78 -5.00
C ALA A 96 -3.84 10.77 -5.21
N ASP A 97 -2.63 10.24 -5.45
CA ASP A 97 -1.45 11.06 -5.71
C ASP A 97 -1.61 11.95 -6.95
N LYS A 98 -2.10 11.38 -8.07
CA LYS A 98 -2.38 12.13 -9.30
C LYS A 98 -3.42 13.24 -9.11
N ARG A 99 -4.39 13.06 -8.24
CA ARG A 99 -5.44 14.03 -7.93
C ARG A 99 -5.05 15.02 -6.83
N GLY A 100 -3.82 14.93 -6.31
CA GLY A 100 -3.29 15.84 -5.30
C GLY A 100 -3.84 15.62 -3.88
N PHE A 101 -4.36 14.42 -3.58
CA PHE A 101 -4.75 14.05 -2.22
C PHE A 101 -3.53 13.91 -1.32
N LYS A 102 -3.64 14.40 -0.10
CA LYS A 102 -2.57 14.32 0.90
C LYS A 102 -2.59 12.95 1.58
N ILE A 103 -1.50 12.19 1.44
CA ILE A 103 -1.36 10.85 2.00
C ILE A 103 -0.35 10.89 3.14
N LYS A 104 -0.67 10.23 4.26
CA LYS A 104 0.22 10.08 5.41
C LYS A 104 0.45 8.63 5.75
N GLU A 105 1.70 8.20 5.82
CA GLU A 105 2.06 6.95 6.50
C GLU A 105 2.15 7.17 8.00
N VAL A 106 1.50 6.29 8.75
CA VAL A 106 1.46 6.31 10.22
C VAL A 106 2.10 5.01 10.72
N PRO A 107 3.21 5.07 11.45
CA PRO A 107 3.82 3.88 12.01
C PRO A 107 2.87 3.17 12.96
N VAL A 108 2.64 1.87 12.71
CA VAL A 108 1.80 1.02 13.55
C VAL A 108 2.52 -0.26 13.92
N PRO A 109 2.36 -0.76 15.16
CA PRO A 109 2.96 -2.02 15.56
C PRO A 109 2.37 -3.16 14.75
N TRP A 110 3.23 -4.03 14.28
CA TRP A 110 2.86 -5.23 13.53
C TRP A 110 3.26 -6.47 14.32
N GLN A 111 2.29 -7.30 14.67
CA GLN A 111 2.55 -8.63 15.20
C GLN A 111 2.45 -9.65 14.07
N HIS A 112 3.50 -10.43 13.90
CA HIS A 112 3.54 -11.50 12.92
C HIS A 112 2.66 -12.64 13.42
N MET A 113 1.47 -12.80 12.85
CA MET A 113 0.66 -14.00 13.10
C MET A 113 1.16 -15.10 12.15
N ALA A 114 1.74 -16.15 12.72
CA ALA A 114 2.10 -17.35 11.98
C ALA A 114 0.82 -17.97 11.38
N GLY A 115 0.79 -18.19 10.06
CA GLY A 115 -0.34 -18.83 9.40
C GLY A 115 -1.03 -18.02 8.30
N GLY A 116 -0.49 -16.88 7.89
CA GLY A 116 -1.01 -16.14 6.73
C GLY A 116 -0.95 -16.98 5.47
N ALA A 117 -2.11 -17.26 4.87
CA ALA A 117 -2.26 -18.10 3.67
C ALA A 117 -1.66 -17.50 2.39
N PHE A 118 -1.07 -16.31 2.46
CA PHE A 118 -0.49 -15.64 1.31
C PHE A 118 0.86 -16.25 0.92
N ASN A 119 0.89 -16.98 -0.18
CA ASN A 119 2.12 -17.48 -0.78
C ASN A 119 2.55 -16.54 -1.92
N PRO A 120 3.55 -15.65 -1.69
CA PRO A 120 3.97 -14.68 -2.69
C PRO A 120 4.54 -15.33 -3.96
N MET A 121 5.14 -16.52 -3.85
CA MET A 121 5.66 -17.26 -5.01
C MET A 121 4.55 -17.69 -5.96
N ARG A 122 3.41 -18.13 -5.43
CA ARG A 122 2.26 -18.60 -6.23
C ARG A 122 1.53 -17.45 -6.92
N HIS A 123 1.63 -16.23 -6.36
CA HIS A 123 0.94 -15.05 -6.87
C HIS A 123 1.87 -14.04 -7.54
N ALA A 124 3.21 -14.22 -7.49
CA ALA A 124 4.18 -13.29 -8.04
C ALA A 124 3.96 -12.98 -9.53
N TRP A 125 3.67 -14.00 -10.31
CA TRP A 125 3.34 -13.87 -11.74
C TRP A 125 2.10 -13.01 -11.97
N ARG A 126 1.05 -13.25 -11.19
CA ARG A 126 -0.22 -12.50 -11.29
C ARG A 126 -0.03 -11.04 -10.87
N MET A 127 0.72 -10.83 -9.80
CA MET A 127 1.09 -9.49 -9.34
C MET A 127 1.95 -8.74 -10.36
N ALA A 128 2.90 -9.40 -11.01
CA ALA A 128 3.74 -8.80 -12.05
C ALA A 128 2.89 -8.41 -13.28
N TRP A 129 1.96 -9.26 -13.67
CA TRP A 129 1.02 -8.98 -14.76
C TRP A 129 0.11 -7.79 -14.43
N ASP A 130 -0.51 -7.80 -13.26
CA ASP A 130 -1.39 -6.73 -12.80
C ASP A 130 -0.63 -5.40 -12.71
N LEU A 131 0.64 -5.43 -12.26
CA LEU A 131 1.51 -4.26 -12.20
C LEU A 131 1.80 -3.70 -13.60
N ALA A 132 2.10 -4.57 -14.56
CA ALA A 132 2.33 -4.18 -15.95
C ALA A 132 1.06 -3.56 -16.58
N MET A 133 -0.09 -4.17 -16.35
CA MET A 133 -1.37 -3.65 -16.84
C MET A 133 -1.71 -2.28 -16.22
N LEU A 134 -1.47 -2.12 -14.92
CA LEU A 134 -1.69 -0.86 -14.23
C LEU A 134 -0.75 0.25 -14.76
N TYR A 135 0.50 -0.12 -15.03
CA TYR A 135 1.48 0.80 -15.64
C TYR A 135 1.07 1.25 -17.04
N LEU A 136 0.66 0.31 -17.90
CA LEU A 136 0.17 0.62 -19.25
C LEU A 136 -1.07 1.53 -19.20
N LYS A 137 -1.97 1.31 -18.25
CA LYS A 137 -3.14 2.16 -18.04
C LYS A 137 -2.74 3.58 -17.61
N ARG A 138 -1.71 3.68 -16.74
CA ARG A 138 -1.17 4.97 -16.31
C ARG A 138 -0.61 5.80 -17.49
N LEU A 139 0.03 5.13 -18.47
CA LEU A 139 0.60 5.80 -19.64
C LEU A 139 -0.47 6.31 -20.61
N ARG A 140 -1.69 5.75 -20.54
CA ARG A 140 -2.81 6.12 -21.42
C ARG A 140 -3.77 7.16 -20.81
N SER A 141 -3.64 7.41 -19.52
CA SER A 141 -4.44 8.40 -18.80
C SER A 141 -3.62 9.65 -18.47
#